data_7ca91db77f5926b59e46e39566a37aa6
#
_entry.id   7ca91db77f5926b59e46e39566a37aa6
#
_cell.length_a   1.000
_cell.length_b   1.000
_cell.length_c   1.000
_cell.angle_alpha   90.00
_cell.angle_beta   90.00
_cell.angle_gamma   90.00
#
_symmetry.space_group_name_H-M   'P 1'
#
loop_
_entity.id
_entity.type
_entity.pdbx_description
1 polymer ?
#
loop_
_entity_poly.entity_id
_entity_poly.type
_entity_poly.pdbx_seq_one_letter_code
_entity_poly.pdbx_strand_id
1 'polypeptide(L)'
;MDLYKFYKKYGLFVILAIFIVVFSALNTQFLTPGNLLNILRQISMFGIVVVGYTMVMISGGCDMSVGGQLALCGMFAATLNVTYGLPTFVVVILTLMLGALFGLINGLLMNVFNIMPLIVTLGTCLLYTSPSPR
;
A
#
# COMPACT_ATOMS: atom_id res chain seq x y z
N MET A 1 19.22 31.64 12.21
CA MET A 1 19.75 30.31 11.87
C MET A 1 18.87 29.16 12.39
N ASP A 2 17.82 29.49 13.13
CA ASP A 2 16.96 28.46 13.77
C ASP A 2 15.72 28.06 12.97
N LEU A 3 15.27 28.92 12.05
CA LEU A 3 14.09 28.67 11.23
C LEU A 3 14.29 27.46 10.28
N TYR A 4 15.47 27.34 9.68
CA TYR A 4 15.81 26.21 8.79
C TYR A 4 15.88 24.89 9.53
N LYS A 5 16.44 24.87 10.74
CA LYS A 5 16.46 23.67 11.60
C LYS A 5 15.06 23.27 12.06
N PHE A 6 14.23 24.27 12.35
CA PHE A 6 12.83 24.06 12.72
C PHE A 6 12.03 23.44 11.55
N TYR A 7 12.16 24.00 10.34
CA TYR A 7 11.51 23.45 9.13
C TYR A 7 11.97 22.02 8.83
N LYS A 8 13.25 21.73 8.96
CA LYS A 8 13.78 20.40 8.71
C LYS A 8 13.25 19.36 9.70
N LYS A 9 12.97 19.75 10.94
CA LYS A 9 12.49 18.86 12.01
C LYS A 9 10.96 18.75 12.04
N TYR A 10 10.26 19.84 11.82
CA TYR A 10 8.82 19.93 12.03
C TYR A 10 8.02 20.24 10.75
N GLY A 11 8.68 20.41 9.61
CA GLY A 11 8.04 20.82 8.36
C GLY A 11 6.86 19.91 7.95
N LEU A 12 7.02 18.61 8.13
CA LEU A 12 5.94 17.66 7.85
C LEU A 12 4.70 17.88 8.73
N PHE A 13 4.91 18.15 10.02
CA PHE A 13 3.80 18.40 10.95
C PHE A 13 3.12 19.74 10.68
N VAL A 14 3.90 20.76 10.28
CA VAL A 14 3.35 22.08 9.90
C VAL A 14 2.49 21.95 8.64
N ILE A 15 2.98 21.25 7.62
CA ILE A 15 2.21 21.00 6.40
C ILE A 15 0.91 20.23 6.74
N LEU A 16 1.00 19.18 7.55
CA LEU A 16 -0.16 18.42 7.98
C LEU A 16 -1.18 19.29 8.73
N ALA A 17 -0.72 20.15 9.65
CA ALA A 17 -1.58 21.06 10.38
C ALA A 17 -2.29 22.05 9.43
N ILE A 18 -1.58 22.61 8.45
CA ILE A 18 -2.17 23.48 7.44
C ILE A 18 -3.25 22.75 6.65
N PHE A 19 -3.00 21.52 6.20
CA PHE A 19 -4.00 20.72 5.49
C PHE A 19 -5.25 20.47 6.36
N ILE A 20 -5.09 20.11 7.62
CA ILE A 20 -6.21 19.88 8.53
C ILE A 20 -7.05 21.16 8.67
N VAL A 21 -6.41 22.31 8.87
CA VAL A 21 -7.11 23.60 9.02
C VAL A 21 -7.86 23.97 7.73
N VAL A 22 -7.20 23.85 6.57
CA VAL A 22 -7.81 24.20 5.27
C VAL A 22 -9.00 23.29 4.98
N PHE A 23 -8.85 21.97 5.11
CA PHE A 23 -9.95 21.03 4.84
C PHE A 23 -11.09 21.15 5.85
N SER A 24 -10.77 21.45 7.11
CA SER A 24 -11.80 21.72 8.13
C SER A 24 -12.59 22.99 7.85
N ALA A 25 -11.95 24.02 7.29
CA ALA A 25 -12.63 25.27 6.90
C ALA A 25 -13.49 25.10 5.64
N LEU A 26 -13.04 24.26 4.69
CA LEU A 26 -13.75 24.01 3.44
C LEU A 26 -14.93 23.05 3.59
N ASN A 27 -14.84 22.10 4.54
CA ASN A 27 -15.88 21.10 4.74
C ASN A 27 -16.15 20.85 6.22
N THR A 28 -17.34 21.23 6.65
CA THR A 28 -17.80 21.06 8.05
C THR A 28 -17.90 19.59 8.48
N GLN A 29 -18.00 18.67 7.53
CA GLN A 29 -18.04 17.23 7.82
C GLN A 29 -16.67 16.61 8.04
N PHE A 30 -15.58 17.34 7.78
CA PHE A 30 -14.22 16.81 7.84
C PHE A 30 -13.86 16.30 9.25
N LEU A 31 -14.20 17.06 10.30
CA LEU A 31 -13.93 16.73 11.70
C LEU A 31 -15.06 15.96 12.40
N THR A 32 -16.04 15.44 11.65
CA THR A 32 -17.09 14.62 12.27
C THR A 32 -16.53 13.29 12.79
N PRO A 33 -17.05 12.74 13.90
CA PRO A 33 -16.59 11.46 14.45
C PRO A 33 -16.66 10.32 13.44
N GLY A 34 -17.67 10.31 12.56
CA GLY A 34 -17.80 9.31 11.51
C GLY A 34 -16.66 9.36 10.48
N ASN A 35 -16.30 10.56 10.02
CA ASN A 35 -15.20 10.74 9.09
C ASN A 35 -13.85 10.42 9.74
N LEU A 36 -13.64 10.82 10.98
CA LEU A 36 -12.44 10.48 11.75
C LEU A 36 -12.25 8.96 11.89
N LEU A 37 -13.32 8.23 12.19
CA LEU A 37 -13.28 6.77 12.23
C LEU A 37 -12.95 6.15 10.88
N ASN A 38 -13.47 6.70 9.78
CA ASN A 38 -13.14 6.24 8.43
C ASN A 38 -11.67 6.50 8.09
N ILE A 39 -11.14 7.67 8.44
CA ILE A 39 -9.71 8.01 8.28
C ILE A 39 -8.85 7.03 9.09
N LEU A 40 -9.19 6.77 10.35
CA LEU A 40 -8.46 5.82 11.20
C LEU A 40 -8.46 4.40 10.62
N ARG A 41 -9.60 3.93 10.08
CA ARG A 41 -9.68 2.63 9.39
C ARG A 41 -8.76 2.57 8.18
N GLN A 42 -8.75 3.61 7.34
CA GLN A 42 -7.88 3.68 6.17
C GLN A 42 -6.40 3.70 6.58
N ILE A 43 -6.02 4.52 7.56
CA ILE A 43 -4.65 4.59 8.07
C ILE A 43 -4.22 3.24 8.64
N SER A 44 -5.10 2.51 9.34
CA SER A 44 -4.78 1.20 9.88
C SER A 44 -4.46 0.17 8.79
N MET A 45 -5.22 0.16 7.69
CA MET A 45 -4.96 -0.73 6.56
C MET A 45 -3.64 -0.38 5.87
N PHE A 46 -3.42 0.89 5.53
CA PHE A 46 -2.17 1.34 4.93
C PHE A 46 -0.98 1.18 5.88
N GLY A 47 -1.18 1.32 7.19
CA GLY A 47 -0.13 1.13 8.20
C GLY A 47 0.48 -0.26 8.15
N ILE A 48 -0.34 -1.31 8.00
CA ILE A 48 0.14 -2.69 7.86
C ILE A 48 1.00 -2.83 6.59
N VAL A 49 0.53 -2.26 5.48
CA VAL A 49 1.26 -2.29 4.19
C VAL A 49 2.58 -1.55 4.30
N VAL A 50 2.60 -0.37 4.94
CA VAL A 50 3.79 0.46 5.13
C VAL A 50 4.84 -0.25 5.97
N VAL A 51 4.45 -0.97 7.03
CA VAL A 51 5.40 -1.76 7.84
C VAL A 51 6.09 -2.82 6.98
N GLY A 52 5.33 -3.59 6.20
CA GLY A 52 5.89 -4.58 5.27
C GLY A 52 6.79 -3.94 4.22
N TYR A 53 6.36 -2.83 3.64
CA TYR A 53 7.13 -2.08 2.63
C TYR A 53 8.44 -1.51 3.20
N THR A 54 8.42 -1.05 4.44
CA THR A 54 9.63 -0.53 5.11
C THR A 54 10.71 -1.61 5.23
N MET A 55 10.33 -2.87 5.48
CA MET A 55 11.29 -3.99 5.51
C MET A 55 11.97 -4.20 4.15
N VAL A 56 11.19 -4.09 3.06
CA VAL A 56 11.74 -4.18 1.69
C VAL A 56 12.69 -3.01 1.41
N MET A 57 12.35 -1.79 1.82
CA MET A 57 13.20 -0.61 1.64
C MET A 57 14.52 -0.72 2.41
N ILE A 58 14.50 -1.24 3.65
CA ILE A 58 15.71 -1.46 4.46
C ILE A 58 16.64 -2.47 3.81
N SER A 59 16.12 -3.48 3.11
CA SER A 59 16.94 -4.45 2.37
C SER A 59 17.56 -3.90 1.08
N GLY A 60 17.35 -2.60 0.77
CA GLY A 60 17.91 -1.93 -0.41
C GLY A 60 17.09 -2.12 -1.67
N GLY A 61 15.92 -2.75 -1.60
CA GLY A 61 14.98 -2.90 -2.71
C GLY A 61 13.98 -1.75 -2.78
N CYS A 62 13.66 -1.31 -4.00
CA CYS A 62 12.51 -0.43 -4.24
C CYS A 62 11.46 -1.27 -4.98
N ASP A 63 10.33 -1.54 -4.30
CA ASP A 63 9.25 -2.35 -4.85
C ASP A 63 8.09 -1.45 -5.31
N MET A 64 7.94 -1.32 -6.62
CA MET A 64 6.82 -0.59 -7.22
C MET A 64 5.57 -1.45 -7.45
N SER A 65 5.65 -2.76 -7.20
CA SER A 65 4.52 -3.67 -7.42
C SER A 65 3.51 -3.70 -6.27
N VAL A 66 3.81 -3.06 -5.12
CA VAL A 66 2.97 -3.10 -3.92
C VAL A 66 1.53 -2.68 -4.20
N GLY A 67 1.32 -1.61 -4.98
CA GLY A 67 -0.01 -1.16 -5.37
C GLY A 67 -0.78 -2.18 -6.20
N GLY A 68 -0.12 -2.78 -7.20
CA GLY A 68 -0.69 -3.83 -8.04
C GLY A 68 -0.99 -5.11 -7.27
N GLN A 69 -0.07 -5.53 -6.39
CA GLN A 69 -0.27 -6.69 -5.53
C GLN A 69 -1.42 -6.48 -4.56
N LEU A 70 -1.55 -5.29 -3.97
CA LEU A 70 -2.65 -4.96 -3.07
C LEU A 70 -4.00 -5.04 -3.80
N ALA A 71 -4.09 -4.48 -5.01
CA ALA A 71 -5.30 -4.54 -5.82
C ALA A 71 -5.65 -5.98 -6.21
N LEU A 72 -4.66 -6.77 -6.64
CA LEU A 72 -4.86 -8.18 -7.02
C LEU A 72 -5.31 -9.03 -5.84
N CYS A 73 -4.61 -8.93 -4.71
CA CYS A 73 -4.95 -9.67 -3.49
C CYS A 73 -6.34 -9.28 -2.97
N GLY A 74 -6.68 -7.98 -3.05
CA GLY A 74 -8.00 -7.49 -2.65
C GLY A 74 -9.11 -8.03 -3.54
N MET A 75 -8.91 -8.02 -4.86
CA MET A 75 -9.87 -8.58 -5.82
C MET A 75 -10.02 -10.09 -5.66
N PHE A 76 -8.91 -10.80 -5.47
CA PHE A 76 -8.90 -12.25 -5.22
C PHE A 76 -9.68 -12.60 -3.95
N ALA A 77 -9.41 -11.88 -2.84
CA ALA A 77 -10.13 -12.08 -1.58
C ALA A 77 -11.63 -11.80 -1.71
N ALA A 78 -11.99 -10.70 -2.39
CA ALA A 78 -13.40 -10.37 -2.64
C ALA A 78 -14.11 -11.44 -3.48
N THR A 79 -13.47 -11.94 -4.53
CA THR A 79 -14.02 -13.01 -5.38
C THR A 79 -14.23 -14.29 -4.60
N LEU A 80 -13.27 -14.72 -3.79
CA LEU A 80 -13.38 -15.92 -2.97
C LEU A 80 -14.52 -15.81 -1.94
N ASN A 81 -14.68 -14.66 -1.34
CA ASN A 81 -15.70 -14.43 -0.33
C ASN A 81 -17.10 -14.28 -0.95
N VAL A 82 -17.24 -13.43 -1.97
CA VAL A 82 -18.55 -13.06 -2.55
C VAL A 82 -19.04 -14.11 -3.54
N THR A 83 -18.17 -14.60 -4.44
CA THR A 83 -18.58 -15.51 -5.51
C THR A 83 -18.60 -16.96 -5.05
N TYR A 84 -17.59 -17.38 -4.27
CA TYR A 84 -17.50 -18.77 -3.82
C TYR A 84 -18.04 -19.00 -2.40
N GLY A 85 -18.42 -17.93 -1.66
CA GLY A 85 -18.98 -18.04 -0.32
C GLY A 85 -18.05 -18.66 0.72
N LEU A 86 -16.74 -18.61 0.50
CA LEU A 86 -15.77 -19.22 1.41
C LEU A 86 -15.72 -18.47 2.75
N PRO A 87 -15.52 -19.19 3.87
CA PRO A 87 -15.39 -18.55 5.17
C PRO A 87 -14.17 -17.63 5.20
N THR A 88 -14.31 -16.47 5.82
CA THR A 88 -13.30 -15.41 5.85
C THR A 88 -11.91 -15.90 6.27
N PHE A 89 -11.82 -16.85 7.20
CA PHE A 89 -10.55 -17.42 7.64
C PHE A 89 -9.80 -18.12 6.49
N VAL A 90 -10.50 -18.89 5.66
CA VAL A 90 -9.90 -19.56 4.50
C VAL A 90 -9.47 -18.54 3.45
N VAL A 91 -10.29 -17.51 3.22
CA VAL A 91 -9.98 -16.42 2.29
C VAL A 91 -8.69 -15.70 2.70
N VAL A 92 -8.53 -15.40 3.98
CA VAL A 92 -7.31 -14.76 4.51
C VAL A 92 -6.07 -15.62 4.25
N ILE A 93 -6.13 -16.92 4.56
CA ILE A 93 -5.01 -17.84 4.34
C ILE A 93 -4.62 -17.91 2.86
N LEU A 94 -5.62 -18.10 1.98
CA LEU A 94 -5.37 -18.20 0.54
C LEU A 94 -4.80 -16.89 -0.03
N THR A 95 -5.27 -15.74 0.44
CA THR A 95 -4.78 -14.44 0.01
C THR A 95 -3.34 -14.19 0.49
N LEU A 96 -3.01 -14.59 1.72
CA LEU A 96 -1.63 -14.54 2.23
C LEU A 96 -0.69 -15.44 1.43
N MET A 97 -1.12 -16.65 1.10
CA MET A 97 -0.34 -17.56 0.24
C MET A 97 -0.11 -16.98 -1.15
N LEU A 98 -1.13 -16.34 -1.74
CA LEU A 98 -1.00 -15.67 -3.03
C LEU A 98 0.02 -14.51 -2.95
N GLY A 99 -0.09 -13.65 -1.97
CA GLY A 99 0.86 -12.55 -1.76
C GLY A 99 2.30 -13.03 -1.55
N ALA A 100 2.47 -14.09 -0.74
CA ALA A 100 3.78 -14.72 -0.51
C ALA A 100 4.36 -15.33 -1.80
N LEU A 101 3.53 -15.95 -2.63
CA LEU A 101 3.94 -16.50 -3.92
C LEU A 101 4.47 -15.40 -4.86
N PHE A 102 3.78 -14.28 -4.97
CA PHE A 102 4.24 -13.16 -5.79
C PHE A 102 5.53 -12.53 -5.25
N GLY A 103 5.64 -12.37 -3.93
CA GLY A 103 6.87 -11.92 -3.30
C GLY A 103 8.05 -12.86 -3.58
N LEU A 104 7.81 -14.18 -3.53
CA LEU A 104 8.82 -15.19 -3.86
C LEU A 104 9.24 -15.11 -5.33
N ILE A 105 8.29 -15.00 -6.25
CA ILE A 105 8.57 -14.88 -7.68
C ILE A 105 9.42 -13.64 -7.96
N ASN A 106 9.02 -12.48 -7.44
CA ASN A 106 9.78 -11.23 -7.57
C ASN A 106 11.19 -11.36 -7.00
N GLY A 107 11.32 -11.92 -5.80
CA GLY A 107 12.62 -12.13 -5.15
C GLY A 107 13.52 -13.09 -5.92
N LEU A 108 12.98 -14.19 -6.48
CA LEU A 108 13.72 -15.12 -7.31
C LEU A 108 14.18 -14.46 -8.61
N LEU A 109 13.30 -13.72 -9.31
CA LEU A 109 13.67 -13.02 -10.54
C LEU A 109 14.80 -12.00 -10.30
N MET A 110 14.74 -11.24 -9.20
CA MET A 110 15.80 -10.30 -8.84
C MET A 110 17.14 -11.02 -8.59
N ASN A 111 17.11 -12.12 -7.84
CA ASN A 111 18.31 -12.81 -7.42
C ASN A 111 18.94 -13.65 -8.55
N VAL A 112 18.13 -14.38 -9.32
CA VAL A 112 18.63 -15.26 -10.38
C VAL A 112 19.16 -14.46 -11.58
N PHE A 113 18.46 -13.39 -11.96
CA PHE A 113 18.82 -12.60 -13.13
C PHE A 113 19.69 -11.38 -12.80
N ASN A 114 19.98 -11.11 -11.53
CA ASN A 114 20.70 -9.90 -11.06
C ASN A 114 20.13 -8.60 -11.65
N ILE A 115 18.80 -8.54 -11.81
CA ILE A 115 18.09 -7.38 -12.36
C ILE A 115 17.78 -6.42 -11.24
N MET A 116 17.85 -5.12 -11.51
CA MET A 116 17.44 -4.09 -10.53
C MET A 116 16.00 -4.34 -10.06
N PRO A 117 15.76 -4.29 -8.74
CA PRO A 117 14.43 -4.50 -8.14
C PRO A 117 13.33 -3.70 -8.82
N LEU A 118 13.61 -2.44 -9.15
CA LEU A 118 12.69 -1.53 -9.82
C LEU A 118 12.14 -2.06 -11.13
N ILE A 119 12.98 -2.70 -11.95
CA ILE A 119 12.60 -3.20 -13.29
C ILE A 119 11.68 -4.41 -13.17
N VAL A 120 12.00 -5.34 -12.26
CA VAL A 120 11.21 -6.55 -12.03
C VAL A 120 9.83 -6.17 -11.48
N THR A 121 9.79 -5.27 -10.49
CA THR A 121 8.54 -4.87 -9.85
C THR A 121 7.65 -4.01 -10.75
N LEU A 122 8.23 -3.17 -11.62
CA LEU A 122 7.49 -2.47 -12.66
C LEU A 122 6.88 -3.45 -13.67
N GLY A 123 7.67 -4.44 -14.13
CA GLY A 123 7.17 -5.48 -15.04
C GLY A 123 5.99 -6.25 -14.43
N THR A 124 6.11 -6.64 -13.17
CA THR A 124 5.05 -7.32 -12.42
C THR A 124 3.83 -6.43 -12.24
N CYS A 125 4.01 -5.15 -11.93
CA CYS A 125 2.91 -4.19 -11.80
C CYS A 125 2.15 -4.02 -13.13
N LEU A 126 2.85 -3.89 -14.24
CA LEU A 126 2.25 -3.77 -15.58
C LEU A 126 1.49 -5.03 -15.99
N LEU A 127 1.98 -6.20 -15.61
CA LEU A 127 1.29 -7.47 -15.86
C LEU A 127 -0.10 -7.51 -15.24
N TYR A 128 -0.24 -6.95 -14.01
CA TYR A 128 -1.53 -6.95 -13.30
C TYR A 128 -2.45 -5.80 -13.69
N THR A 129 -1.90 -4.70 -14.19
CA THR A 129 -2.67 -3.50 -14.56
C THR A 129 -2.95 -3.40 -16.05
N SER A 130 -2.32 -4.25 -16.88
CA SER A 130 -2.53 -4.24 -18.33
C SER A 130 -3.96 -4.72 -18.65
N PRO A 131 -4.77 -3.91 -19.36
CA PRO A 131 -6.05 -4.38 -19.87
C PRO A 131 -5.80 -5.52 -20.86
N SER A 132 -6.46 -6.67 -20.61
CA SER A 132 -6.44 -7.80 -21.55
C SER A 132 -6.93 -7.30 -22.92
N PRO A 133 -6.18 -7.49 -23.99
CA PRO A 133 -6.67 -7.19 -25.33
C PRO A 133 -7.88 -8.11 -25.62
N ARG A 134 -9.04 -7.49 -25.76
CA ARG A 134 -10.24 -8.14 -26.30
C ARG A 134 -10.19 -8.16 -27.81
#